data_2773ce504cca48842620ab15e1361f71
#
_entry.id   2773ce504cca48842620ab15e1361f71
#
_cell.length_a   1.000
_cell.length_b   1.000
_cell.length_c   1.000
_cell.angle_alpha   90.00
_cell.angle_beta   90.00
_cell.angle_gamma   90.00
#
_symmetry.space_group_name_H-M   'P 1'
#
loop_
_entity.id
_entity.type
_entity.pdbx_description
1 polymer ?
#
loop_
_entity_poly.entity_id
_entity_poly.type
_entity_poly.pdbx_seq_one_letter_code
_entity_poly.pdbx_strand_id
1 'polypeptide(L)'
;MKRAFILTLVTATLLSSPAASQTRRRAAPRRQSAPRRAASASKPAAPNPAAETQAGRNRLAGQIKTLTQFLYLMGGIAKGIEAADLAARNREASPAATEQNERNKTRVRESIRNVRDGLDKLERDFRSDPSLKFSYQYLAGVASMAETAENQAAAGRFDEAGRSLLKAVNQLADALAAMR
;
A
#
# COMPACT_ATOMS: atom_id res chain seq x y z
N MET A 1 41.73 -8.94 -8.69
CA MET A 1 41.26 -9.86 -7.64
C MET A 1 39.80 -10.18 -7.91
N LYS A 2 39.53 -11.41 -8.36
CA LYS A 2 38.17 -11.87 -8.76
C LYS A 2 37.41 -12.31 -7.51
N ARG A 3 36.33 -11.66 -7.16
CA ARG A 3 35.40 -12.15 -6.14
C ARG A 3 34.13 -12.65 -6.84
N ALA A 4 34.01 -13.97 -6.88
CA ALA A 4 32.83 -14.68 -7.36
C ALA A 4 31.71 -14.56 -6.31
N PHE A 5 30.55 -14.03 -6.69
CA PHE A 5 29.32 -14.08 -5.89
C PHE A 5 28.57 -15.36 -6.24
N ILE A 6 28.45 -16.24 -5.26
CA ILE A 6 27.70 -17.49 -5.35
C ILE A 6 26.22 -17.15 -5.17
N LEU A 7 25.46 -17.42 -6.22
CA LEU A 7 23.98 -17.29 -6.25
C LEU A 7 23.38 -18.57 -5.63
N THR A 8 22.82 -18.48 -4.42
CA THR A 8 22.16 -19.61 -3.77
C THR A 8 20.71 -19.69 -4.26
N LEU A 9 20.42 -20.71 -5.04
CA LEU A 9 19.10 -21.07 -5.55
C LEU A 9 18.30 -21.78 -4.44
N VAL A 10 17.24 -21.16 -3.92
CA VAL A 10 16.29 -21.81 -2.99
C VAL A 10 15.19 -22.47 -3.79
N THR A 11 15.22 -23.78 -3.86
CA THR A 11 14.17 -24.64 -4.45
C THR A 11 13.06 -24.87 -3.41
N ALA A 12 11.86 -24.38 -3.70
CA ALA A 12 10.65 -24.67 -2.92
C ALA A 12 10.08 -26.04 -3.31
N THR A 13 10.07 -27.00 -2.38
CA THR A 13 9.45 -28.32 -2.52
C THR A 13 7.95 -28.22 -2.22
N LEU A 14 7.13 -28.60 -3.20
CA LEU A 14 5.69 -28.83 -3.09
C LEU A 14 5.42 -30.16 -2.37
N LEU A 15 4.81 -30.12 -1.19
CA LEU A 15 4.27 -31.32 -0.52
C LEU A 15 2.84 -31.56 -1.04
N SER A 16 2.69 -32.64 -1.79
CA SER A 16 1.41 -33.22 -2.18
C SER A 16 0.86 -34.07 -1.04
N SER A 17 -0.37 -33.79 -0.57
CA SER A 17 -1.09 -34.62 0.37
C SER A 17 -1.95 -35.66 -0.35
N PRO A 18 -1.94 -36.96 0.06
CA PRO A 18 -2.78 -37.97 -0.54
C PRO A 18 -4.20 -37.99 0.06
N ALA A 19 -5.18 -38.16 -0.82
CA ALA A 19 -6.57 -38.38 -0.49
C ALA A 19 -6.76 -39.76 0.19
N ALA A 20 -7.32 -39.77 1.40
CA ALA A 20 -7.79 -41.00 2.04
C ALA A 20 -9.29 -41.20 1.77
N SER A 21 -9.61 -42.19 0.97
CA SER A 21 -10.96 -42.72 0.75
C SER A 21 -11.42 -43.49 2.02
N GLN A 22 -12.53 -43.08 2.60
CA GLN A 22 -13.21 -43.94 3.62
C GLN A 22 -14.61 -44.33 3.14
N THR A 23 -14.73 -45.63 3.12
CA THR A 23 -15.82 -46.50 2.71
C THR A 23 -17.10 -46.32 3.55
N ARG A 24 -18.21 -46.44 2.81
CA ARG A 24 -19.60 -46.67 3.25
C ARG A 24 -19.75 -47.52 4.49
N ARG A 25 -20.54 -47.03 5.46
CA ARG A 25 -21.46 -47.91 6.25
C ARG A 25 -22.86 -47.28 6.26
N ARG A 26 -23.79 -48.04 5.67
CA ARG A 26 -25.24 -47.86 5.72
C ARG A 26 -25.74 -48.16 7.15
N ALA A 27 -26.48 -47.25 7.76
CA ALA A 27 -27.42 -47.54 8.83
C ALA A 27 -28.66 -46.65 8.69
N ALA A 28 -29.82 -47.25 8.92
CA ALA A 28 -31.16 -46.82 8.61
C ALA A 28 -31.73 -45.70 9.51
N PRO A 29 -32.91 -45.14 9.19
CA PRO A 29 -33.32 -43.79 9.58
C PRO A 29 -33.98 -43.78 10.95
N ARG A 30 -33.50 -42.98 11.87
CA ARG A 30 -34.23 -42.61 13.09
C ARG A 30 -34.72 -41.15 12.93
N ARG A 31 -36.02 -41.02 12.64
CA ARG A 31 -36.75 -39.73 12.71
C ARG A 31 -36.59 -39.18 14.12
N GLN A 32 -35.80 -38.13 14.26
CA GLN A 32 -35.89 -37.21 15.39
C GLN A 32 -36.19 -35.82 14.81
N SER A 33 -37.41 -35.38 15.09
CA SER A 33 -37.87 -34.02 14.87
C SER A 33 -37.03 -33.09 15.73
N ALA A 34 -36.00 -32.46 15.11
CA ALA A 34 -35.26 -31.38 15.72
C ALA A 34 -36.14 -30.11 15.68
N PRO A 35 -36.25 -29.36 16.79
CA PRO A 35 -36.97 -28.12 16.83
C PRO A 35 -36.28 -27.14 15.83
N ARG A 36 -37.10 -26.64 14.91
CA ARG A 36 -36.76 -25.62 13.93
C ARG A 36 -36.31 -24.37 14.69
N ARG A 37 -35.00 -24.29 14.98
CA ARG A 37 -34.38 -23.08 15.51
C ARG A 37 -34.57 -22.02 14.42
N ALA A 38 -35.51 -21.12 14.66
CA ALA A 38 -35.70 -19.95 13.83
C ALA A 38 -34.33 -19.28 13.71
N ALA A 39 -33.76 -19.30 12.51
CA ALA A 39 -32.63 -18.47 12.17
C ALA A 39 -33.12 -17.04 12.37
N SER A 40 -32.77 -16.45 13.50
CA SER A 40 -32.91 -15.02 13.71
C SER A 40 -32.07 -14.37 12.62
N ALA A 41 -32.74 -13.91 11.58
CA ALA A 41 -32.12 -13.05 10.58
C ALA A 41 -31.56 -11.85 11.36
N SER A 42 -30.26 -11.84 11.56
CA SER A 42 -29.56 -10.73 12.18
C SER A 42 -29.84 -9.52 11.31
N LYS A 43 -30.75 -8.65 11.81
CA LYS A 43 -30.98 -7.33 11.22
C LYS A 43 -29.59 -6.70 11.03
N PRO A 44 -29.26 -6.16 9.84
CA PRO A 44 -28.00 -5.46 9.65
C PRO A 44 -27.83 -4.47 10.79
N ALA A 45 -26.76 -4.61 11.57
CA ALA A 45 -26.48 -3.69 12.67
C ALA A 45 -26.41 -2.28 12.09
N ALA A 46 -27.14 -1.34 12.68
CA ALA A 46 -27.06 0.06 12.29
C ALA A 46 -25.58 0.51 12.31
N PRO A 47 -25.15 1.34 11.35
CA PRO A 47 -23.77 1.83 11.32
C PRO A 47 -23.41 2.42 12.68
N ASN A 48 -22.36 1.89 13.30
CA ASN A 48 -21.87 2.41 14.57
C ASN A 48 -20.84 3.51 14.28
N PRO A 49 -21.17 4.80 14.48
CA PRO A 49 -20.27 5.89 14.12
C PRO A 49 -18.93 5.84 14.84
N ALA A 50 -18.88 5.27 16.06
CA ALA A 50 -17.62 5.09 16.78
C ALA A 50 -16.73 4.02 16.12
N ALA A 51 -17.33 2.93 15.62
CA ALA A 51 -16.58 1.90 14.89
C ALA A 51 -16.06 2.43 13.54
N GLU A 52 -16.85 3.24 12.83
CA GLU A 52 -16.44 3.88 11.57
C GLU A 52 -15.29 4.88 11.81
N THR A 53 -15.39 5.71 12.85
CA THR A 53 -14.30 6.63 13.22
C THR A 53 -13.02 5.87 13.55
N GLN A 54 -13.12 4.77 14.30
CA GLN A 54 -11.95 3.93 14.61
C GLN A 54 -11.37 3.28 13.36
N ALA A 55 -12.21 2.81 12.44
CA ALA A 55 -11.77 2.28 11.14
C ALA A 55 -11.07 3.36 10.31
N GLY A 56 -11.59 4.58 10.30
CA GLY A 56 -10.95 5.73 9.66
C GLY A 56 -9.56 6.02 10.23
N ARG A 57 -9.42 6.05 11.56
CA ARG A 57 -8.11 6.21 12.23
C ARG A 57 -7.11 5.14 11.82
N ASN A 58 -7.55 3.90 11.77
CA ASN A 58 -6.69 2.77 11.38
C ASN A 58 -6.23 2.89 9.92
N ARG A 59 -7.11 3.35 9.01
CA ARG A 59 -6.75 3.63 7.60
C ARG A 59 -5.70 4.73 7.51
N LEU A 60 -5.87 5.85 8.23
CA LEU A 60 -4.89 6.93 8.26
C LEU A 60 -3.53 6.47 8.80
N ALA A 61 -3.52 5.79 9.95
CA ALA A 61 -2.30 5.26 10.55
C ALA A 61 -1.57 4.28 9.60
N GLY A 62 -2.32 3.40 8.93
CA GLY A 62 -1.79 2.50 7.92
C GLY A 62 -1.16 3.25 6.75
N GLN A 63 -1.82 4.27 6.24
CA GLN A 63 -1.32 5.07 5.13
C GLN A 63 -0.07 5.86 5.51
N ILE A 64 -0.02 6.47 6.71
CA ILE A 64 1.17 7.15 7.23
C ILE A 64 2.36 6.18 7.28
N LYS A 65 2.15 4.98 7.83
CA LYS A 65 3.20 3.95 7.91
C LYS A 65 3.72 3.58 6.52
N THR A 66 2.83 3.31 5.57
CA THR A 66 3.19 2.95 4.20
C THR A 66 3.98 4.06 3.51
N LEU A 67 3.52 5.30 3.62
CA LEU A 67 4.20 6.47 3.05
C LEU A 67 5.57 6.71 3.66
N THR A 68 5.69 6.60 4.98
CA THR A 68 6.98 6.77 5.67
C THR A 68 7.99 5.73 5.24
N GLN A 69 7.58 4.46 5.11
CA GLN A 69 8.42 3.39 4.60
C GLN A 69 8.83 3.64 3.14
N PHE A 70 7.88 4.07 2.31
CA PHE A 70 8.15 4.42 0.92
C PHE A 70 9.16 5.57 0.81
N LEU A 71 8.99 6.64 1.57
CA LEU A 71 9.91 7.79 1.58
C LEU A 71 11.32 7.40 2.02
N TYR A 72 11.44 6.53 3.01
CA TYR A 72 12.74 6.02 3.45
C TYR A 72 13.48 5.30 2.32
N LEU A 73 12.78 4.38 1.63
CA LEU A 73 13.37 3.64 0.49
C LEU A 73 13.66 4.56 -0.70
N MET A 74 12.74 5.47 -1.01
CA MET A 74 12.85 6.40 -2.13
C MET A 74 14.07 7.31 -1.98
N GLY A 75 14.40 7.77 -0.77
CA GLY A 75 15.56 8.64 -0.53
C GLY A 75 16.88 7.97 -0.93
N GLY A 76 17.03 6.66 -0.65
CA GLY A 76 18.18 5.89 -1.11
C GLY A 76 18.23 5.70 -2.62
N ILE A 77 17.09 5.39 -3.23
CA ILE A 77 16.97 5.19 -4.69
C ILE A 77 17.21 6.49 -5.44
N ALA A 78 16.67 7.63 -4.97
CA ALA A 78 16.84 8.93 -5.58
C ALA A 78 18.33 9.32 -5.69
N LYS A 79 19.08 9.16 -4.60
CA LYS A 79 20.53 9.39 -4.60
C LYS A 79 21.28 8.48 -5.59
N GLY A 80 20.87 7.21 -5.70
CA GLY A 80 21.43 6.28 -6.67
C GLY A 80 21.15 6.70 -8.12
N ILE A 81 19.94 7.20 -8.40
CA ILE A 81 19.56 7.74 -9.71
C ILE A 81 20.39 8.97 -10.05
N GLU A 82 20.54 9.92 -9.11
CA GLU A 82 21.36 11.14 -9.33
C GLU A 82 22.83 10.81 -9.62
N ALA A 83 23.40 9.86 -8.85
CA ALA A 83 24.77 9.42 -9.09
C ALA A 83 24.93 8.74 -10.46
N ALA A 84 23.96 7.91 -10.86
CA ALA A 84 23.99 7.25 -12.17
C ALA A 84 23.79 8.24 -13.32
N ASP A 85 22.94 9.27 -13.15
CA ASP A 85 22.75 10.34 -14.14
C ASP A 85 24.02 11.19 -14.29
N LEU A 86 24.73 11.45 -13.20
CA LEU A 86 26.01 12.15 -13.23
C LEU A 86 27.07 11.34 -14.01
N ALA A 87 27.19 10.03 -13.69
CA ALA A 87 28.10 9.15 -14.40
C ALA A 87 27.78 9.04 -15.90
N ALA A 88 26.49 9.04 -16.27
CA ALA A 88 26.06 9.03 -17.66
C ALA A 88 26.45 10.32 -18.39
N ARG A 89 26.28 11.48 -17.74
CA ARG A 89 26.68 12.80 -18.30
C ARG A 89 28.19 12.89 -18.52
N ASN A 90 28.97 12.30 -17.61
CA ASN A 90 30.44 12.24 -17.71
C ASN A 90 30.92 11.18 -18.70
N ARG A 91 30.03 10.41 -19.33
CA ARG A 91 30.35 9.26 -20.21
C ARG A 91 31.10 8.12 -19.50
N GLU A 92 30.93 8.01 -18.18
CA GLU A 92 31.53 6.96 -17.34
C GLU A 92 30.59 5.75 -17.17
N ALA A 93 29.29 5.92 -17.47
CA ALA A 93 28.30 4.86 -17.34
C ALA A 93 28.31 3.91 -18.55
N SER A 94 28.23 2.61 -18.29
CA SER A 94 28.00 1.62 -19.34
C SER A 94 26.55 1.69 -19.86
N PRO A 95 26.28 1.24 -21.09
CA PRO A 95 24.89 1.17 -21.61
C PRO A 95 23.94 0.40 -20.70
N ALA A 96 24.41 -0.72 -20.12
CA ALA A 96 23.63 -1.52 -19.18
C ALA A 96 23.30 -0.77 -17.88
N ALA A 97 24.25 0.03 -17.36
CA ALA A 97 24.02 0.87 -16.18
C ALA A 97 23.00 1.98 -16.45
N THR A 98 23.08 2.59 -17.61
CA THR A 98 22.11 3.62 -18.06
C THR A 98 20.71 3.02 -18.17
N GLU A 99 20.56 1.86 -18.81
CA GLU A 99 19.28 1.18 -18.92
C GLU A 99 18.70 0.79 -17.55
N GLN A 100 19.53 0.29 -16.65
CA GLN A 100 19.11 -0.03 -15.28
C GLN A 100 18.63 1.23 -14.54
N ASN A 101 19.30 2.36 -14.72
CA ASN A 101 18.90 3.63 -14.13
C ASN A 101 17.53 4.09 -14.64
N GLU A 102 17.27 4.00 -15.95
CA GLU A 102 15.96 4.33 -16.52
C GLU A 102 14.84 3.42 -16.00
N ARG A 103 15.12 2.12 -15.81
CA ARG A 103 14.19 1.20 -15.15
C ARG A 103 13.90 1.62 -13.69
N ASN A 104 14.91 2.05 -12.95
CA ASN A 104 14.73 2.53 -11.58
C ASN A 104 13.86 3.79 -11.53
N LYS A 105 14.10 4.76 -12.42
CA LYS A 105 13.28 5.97 -12.57
C LYS A 105 11.82 5.62 -12.84
N THR A 106 11.57 4.70 -13.76
CA THR A 106 10.22 4.24 -14.10
C THR A 106 9.53 3.61 -12.89
N ARG A 107 10.20 2.72 -12.17
CA ARG A 107 9.65 2.10 -10.96
C ARG A 107 9.30 3.11 -9.87
N VAL A 108 10.15 4.13 -9.66
CA VAL A 108 9.85 5.20 -8.69
C VAL A 108 8.63 5.99 -9.12
N ARG A 109 8.51 6.36 -10.40
CA ARG A 109 7.33 7.07 -10.94
C ARG A 109 6.04 6.27 -10.76
N GLU A 110 6.07 4.98 -11.09
CA GLU A 110 4.93 4.07 -10.89
C GLU A 110 4.54 3.95 -9.40
N SER A 111 5.54 3.86 -8.51
CA SER A 111 5.28 3.79 -7.08
C SER A 111 4.64 5.08 -6.53
N ILE A 112 5.09 6.25 -7.00
CA ILE A 112 4.49 7.55 -6.64
C ILE A 112 3.05 7.65 -7.17
N ARG A 113 2.77 7.16 -8.37
CA ARG A 113 1.41 7.09 -8.92
C ARG A 113 0.51 6.22 -8.06
N ASN A 114 0.96 5.04 -7.66
CA ASN A 114 0.21 4.15 -6.76
C ASN A 114 -0.08 4.82 -5.40
N VAL A 115 0.88 5.59 -4.87
CA VAL A 115 0.70 6.40 -3.67
C VAL A 115 -0.38 7.46 -3.88
N ARG A 116 -0.36 8.20 -4.99
CA ARG A 116 -1.38 9.19 -5.34
C ARG A 116 -2.76 8.55 -5.40
N ASP A 117 -2.90 7.42 -6.10
CA ASP A 117 -4.18 6.72 -6.24
C ASP A 117 -4.71 6.24 -4.89
N GLY A 118 -3.82 5.79 -3.99
CA GLY A 118 -4.17 5.41 -2.63
C GLY A 118 -4.65 6.59 -1.77
N LEU A 119 -4.00 7.74 -1.90
CA LEU A 119 -4.39 8.97 -1.19
C LEU A 119 -5.69 9.56 -1.73
N ASP A 120 -5.89 9.54 -3.04
CA ASP A 120 -7.14 9.98 -3.67
C ASP A 120 -8.33 9.10 -3.24
N LYS A 121 -8.12 7.79 -3.16
CA LYS A 121 -9.13 6.89 -2.62
C LYS A 121 -9.44 7.20 -1.15
N LEU A 122 -8.40 7.40 -0.33
CA LEU A 122 -8.57 7.73 1.09
C LEU A 122 -9.37 9.04 1.25
N GLU A 123 -9.02 10.08 0.50
CA GLU A 123 -9.69 11.37 0.53
C GLU A 123 -11.18 11.25 0.13
N ARG A 124 -11.48 10.45 -0.91
CA ARG A 124 -12.86 10.16 -1.33
C ARG A 124 -13.64 9.37 -0.28
N ASP A 125 -13.03 8.37 0.34
CA ASP A 125 -13.65 7.55 1.39
C ASP A 125 -14.06 8.45 2.58
N PHE A 126 -13.16 9.35 3.01
CA PHE A 126 -13.44 10.27 4.11
C PHE A 126 -14.51 11.32 3.76
N ARG A 127 -14.56 11.77 2.51
CA ARG A 127 -15.57 12.72 2.03
C ARG A 127 -16.96 12.10 2.00
N SER A 128 -17.08 10.83 1.63
CA SER A 128 -18.35 10.14 1.45
C SER A 128 -18.94 9.60 2.75
N ASP A 129 -18.14 9.39 3.78
CA ASP A 129 -18.59 8.85 5.06
C ASP A 129 -19.04 9.97 6.01
N PRO A 130 -20.34 10.01 6.39
CA PRO A 130 -20.86 11.05 7.29
C PRO A 130 -20.14 11.10 8.65
N SER A 131 -19.66 9.97 9.17
CA SER A 131 -18.96 9.87 10.46
C SER A 131 -17.54 10.43 10.40
N LEU A 132 -16.94 10.53 9.20
CA LEU A 132 -15.60 11.03 8.95
C LEU A 132 -15.57 12.45 8.37
N LYS A 133 -16.71 13.04 8.10
CA LYS A 133 -16.85 14.35 7.44
C LYS A 133 -16.08 15.46 8.17
N PHE A 134 -16.07 15.45 9.48
CA PHE A 134 -15.31 16.43 10.25
C PHE A 134 -13.80 16.26 10.05
N SER A 135 -13.34 15.01 10.01
CA SER A 135 -11.92 14.69 9.81
C SER A 135 -11.46 14.95 8.37
N TYR A 136 -12.39 14.91 7.40
CA TYR A 136 -12.10 15.18 5.99
C TYR A 136 -11.48 16.57 5.78
N GLN A 137 -11.90 17.59 6.54
CA GLN A 137 -11.37 18.96 6.39
C GLN A 137 -9.84 19.02 6.62
N TYR A 138 -9.29 18.15 7.45
CA TYR A 138 -7.84 18.05 7.70
C TYR A 138 -7.12 17.23 6.62
N LEU A 139 -7.88 16.40 5.88
CA LEU A 139 -7.34 15.52 4.84
C LEU A 139 -7.40 16.15 3.45
N ALA A 140 -8.27 17.13 3.27
CA ALA A 140 -8.52 17.74 1.97
C ALA A 140 -7.23 18.28 1.35
N GLY A 141 -6.96 17.87 0.09
CA GLY A 141 -5.78 18.28 -0.66
C GLY A 141 -4.56 17.35 -0.55
N VAL A 142 -4.63 16.29 0.24
CA VAL A 142 -3.51 15.31 0.33
C VAL A 142 -3.27 14.63 -1.03
N ALA A 143 -4.32 14.32 -1.79
CA ALA A 143 -4.20 13.77 -3.13
C ALA A 143 -3.49 14.75 -4.09
N SER A 144 -3.78 16.05 -4.00
CA SER A 144 -3.11 17.08 -4.81
C SER A 144 -1.62 17.21 -4.50
N MET A 145 -1.21 17.01 -3.24
CA MET A 145 0.22 16.96 -2.89
C MET A 145 0.91 15.77 -3.54
N ALA A 146 0.26 14.62 -3.59
CA ALA A 146 0.79 13.44 -4.26
C ALA A 146 0.81 13.59 -5.78
N GLU A 147 -0.15 14.27 -6.39
CA GLU A 147 -0.14 14.65 -7.80
C GLU A 147 1.05 15.58 -8.11
N THR A 148 1.30 16.55 -7.24
CA THR A 148 2.49 17.41 -7.34
C THR A 148 3.76 16.58 -7.30
N ALA A 149 3.86 15.60 -6.41
CA ALA A 149 5.00 14.69 -6.33
C ALA A 149 5.14 13.83 -7.60
N GLU A 150 4.04 13.34 -8.18
CA GLU A 150 4.05 12.60 -9.45
C GLU A 150 4.61 13.46 -10.58
N ASN A 151 4.15 14.70 -10.70
CA ASN A 151 4.62 15.65 -11.73
C ASN A 151 6.12 15.97 -11.57
N GLN A 152 6.58 16.14 -10.32
CA GLN A 152 8.00 16.35 -10.02
C GLN A 152 8.84 15.11 -10.38
N ALA A 153 8.39 13.92 -10.06
CA ALA A 153 9.06 12.68 -10.41
C ALA A 153 9.06 12.43 -11.93
N ALA A 154 7.99 12.79 -12.64
CA ALA A 154 7.94 12.73 -14.10
C ALA A 154 9.00 13.65 -14.74
N ALA A 155 9.25 14.82 -14.12
CA ALA A 155 10.31 15.74 -14.52
C ALA A 155 11.73 15.31 -14.05
N GLY A 156 11.87 14.13 -13.39
CA GLY A 156 13.15 13.65 -12.87
C GLY A 156 13.58 14.28 -11.54
N ARG A 157 12.74 15.11 -10.93
CA ARG A 157 13.03 15.82 -9.67
C ARG A 157 12.58 14.99 -8.46
N PHE A 158 13.24 13.86 -8.24
CA PHE A 158 12.83 12.88 -7.22
C PHE A 158 12.93 13.40 -5.79
N ASP A 159 13.90 14.27 -5.51
CA ASP A 159 14.08 14.90 -4.20
C ASP A 159 12.92 15.84 -3.85
N GLU A 160 12.47 16.64 -4.82
CA GLU A 160 11.30 17.51 -4.66
C GLU A 160 10.01 16.70 -4.49
N ALA A 161 9.87 15.60 -5.25
CA ALA A 161 8.75 14.68 -5.12
C ALA A 161 8.69 14.08 -3.69
N GLY A 162 9.84 13.70 -3.14
CA GLY A 162 9.94 13.24 -1.75
C GLY A 162 9.48 14.29 -0.74
N ARG A 163 9.88 15.55 -0.92
CA ARG A 163 9.43 16.66 -0.05
C ARG A 163 7.93 16.90 -0.15
N SER A 164 7.34 16.78 -1.32
CA SER A 164 5.89 16.91 -1.51
C SER A 164 5.12 15.78 -0.83
N LEU A 165 5.61 14.54 -0.92
CA LEU A 165 5.03 13.41 -0.20
C LEU A 165 5.21 13.51 1.32
N LEU A 166 6.33 14.07 1.80
CA LEU A 166 6.53 14.32 3.23
C LEU A 166 5.49 15.32 3.78
N LYS A 167 5.14 16.35 3.01
CA LYS A 167 4.04 17.27 3.37
C LYS A 167 2.71 16.51 3.50
N ALA A 168 2.45 15.58 2.57
CA ALA A 168 1.26 14.73 2.65
C ALA A 168 1.26 13.87 3.93
N VAL A 169 2.40 13.27 4.31
CA VAL A 169 2.54 12.52 5.58
C VAL A 169 2.21 13.39 6.78
N ASN A 170 2.74 14.61 6.84
CA ASN A 170 2.48 15.52 7.95
C ASN A 170 0.98 15.87 8.03
N GLN A 171 0.34 16.17 6.90
CA GLN A 171 -1.10 16.46 6.88
C GLN A 171 -1.94 15.25 7.32
N LEU A 172 -1.57 14.01 6.91
CA LEU A 172 -2.21 12.79 7.40
C LEU A 172 -2.05 12.63 8.92
N ALA A 173 -0.89 12.96 9.46
CA ALA A 173 -0.63 12.90 10.90
C ALA A 173 -1.48 13.93 11.67
N ASP A 174 -1.63 15.14 11.13
CA ASP A 174 -2.49 16.18 11.71
C ASP A 174 -3.96 15.73 11.68
N ALA A 175 -4.42 15.15 10.56
CA ALA A 175 -5.76 14.59 10.45
C ALA A 175 -5.99 13.46 11.49
N LEU A 176 -5.02 12.57 11.68
CA LEU A 176 -5.09 11.50 12.68
C LEU A 176 -5.15 12.07 14.11
N ALA A 177 -4.37 13.11 14.41
CA ALA A 177 -4.38 13.79 15.70
C ALA A 177 -5.72 14.47 15.99
N ALA A 178 -6.39 15.01 14.98
CA ALA A 178 -7.72 15.63 15.09
C ALA A 178 -8.87 14.63 15.32
N MET A 179 -8.66 13.34 15.08
CA MET A 179 -9.64 12.27 15.27
C MET A 179 -9.64 11.68 16.70
N ARG A 180 -9.50 12.50 17.73
CA ARG A 180 -9.48 12.05 19.13
C ARG A 180 -10.86 11.73 19.68
#